data_f40aed3dcfee394295b25f6a8acfcabf
#
_entry.id   f40aed3dcfee394295b25f6a8acfcabf
#
_cell.length_a   1.000
_cell.length_b   1.000
_cell.length_c   1.000
_cell.angle_alpha   90.00
_cell.angle_beta   90.00
_cell.angle_gamma   90.00
#
_symmetry.space_group_name_H-M   'P 1'
#
loop_
_entity.id
_entity.type
_entity.pdbx_description
1 polymer ?
#
loop_
_entity_poly.entity_id
_entity_poly.type
_entity_poly.pdbx_seq_one_letter_code
_entity_poly.pdbx_strand_id
1 'polypeptide(L)'
;EAQAECRFLLLSPNNLLKPSDGGPVAVPSQDMVLGIYYLTQERPGAKGEGKAFKNMNEAIIAYENHEITLHAKIKVKCQGINKNGEMESRIIESTLGRFIFNEIISQDLGFVDRSKDENFLKLEIDFHVGKKQLKQILEKCINNHGATKTAETLDAIKSLGYKYSTRAAMTVSISDMEVPAAKKEILAEAESTIENISRNFRRGLLTEEERYKAVIETWKEADDEITEALLTGLDKYNNIFMMADSGARGSDKQIKQLAGMRGLMADTSGRTIELPIKSNFREGLDVLEYFISAHGARKGMSDTALRTADSGYLTRRLVDVSQDLIIREIDCCANRKEISGMEISAVTDGKDVIEELQERITGRFACEDIYSDDGELIVKANHMITPKRAALVCQRKEIAENRAKAKVKIRTILTCKSHVGVCAKCYGANLAT
;
A
#
# COMPACT_ATOMS: atom_id res chain seq x y z
N GLU A 1 -27.47 -19.12 -22.96
CA GLU A 1 -27.42 -17.91 -22.09
C GLU A 1 -26.30 -18.04 -21.07
N ALA A 2 -26.33 -19.01 -20.11
CA ALA A 2 -25.36 -19.13 -19.03
C ALA A 2 -23.88 -19.18 -19.49
N GLN A 3 -23.57 -19.89 -20.58
CA GLN A 3 -22.20 -19.90 -21.11
C GLN A 3 -21.79 -18.55 -21.70
N ALA A 4 -22.71 -17.81 -22.32
CA ALA A 4 -22.44 -16.48 -22.83
C ALA A 4 -22.24 -15.48 -21.69
N GLU A 5 -23.09 -15.51 -20.67
CA GLU A 5 -22.95 -14.71 -19.46
C GLU A 5 -21.63 -14.97 -18.74
N CYS A 6 -21.23 -16.21 -18.58
CA CYS A 6 -19.93 -16.55 -18.00
C CYS A 6 -18.76 -15.94 -18.81
N ARG A 7 -18.83 -15.96 -20.13
CA ARG A 7 -17.77 -15.41 -20.99
C ARG A 7 -17.72 -13.89 -21.00
N PHE A 8 -18.89 -13.23 -21.00
CA PHE A 8 -18.94 -11.76 -21.11
C PHE A 8 -18.92 -11.05 -19.77
N LEU A 9 -19.47 -11.63 -18.71
CA LEU A 9 -19.62 -10.99 -17.41
C LEU A 9 -18.61 -11.48 -16.36
N LEU A 10 -18.33 -12.80 -16.31
CA LEU A 10 -17.59 -13.40 -15.20
C LEU A 10 -16.10 -13.62 -15.45
N LEU A 11 -15.63 -13.47 -16.69
CA LEU A 11 -14.20 -13.62 -16.97
C LEU A 11 -13.37 -12.59 -16.23
N SER A 12 -12.23 -13.03 -15.67
CA SER A 12 -11.31 -12.20 -14.90
C SER A 12 -10.86 -10.92 -15.63
N PRO A 13 -10.51 -10.93 -16.94
CA PRO A 13 -10.15 -9.70 -17.66
C PRO A 13 -11.24 -8.63 -17.68
N ASN A 14 -12.51 -9.01 -17.55
CA ASN A 14 -13.63 -8.09 -17.55
C ASN A 14 -13.94 -7.53 -16.15
N ASN A 15 -13.30 -8.05 -15.10
CA ASN A 15 -13.53 -7.68 -13.69
C ASN A 15 -12.21 -7.33 -12.99
N LEU A 16 -11.38 -6.53 -13.63
CA LEU A 16 -10.07 -6.15 -13.08
C LEU A 16 -10.14 -5.03 -12.05
N LEU A 17 -11.25 -4.28 -12.00
CA LEU A 17 -11.42 -3.14 -11.09
C LEU A 17 -12.36 -3.49 -9.94
N LYS A 18 -12.05 -3.01 -8.76
CA LYS A 18 -12.91 -3.12 -7.58
C LYS A 18 -14.07 -2.13 -7.66
N PRO A 19 -15.29 -2.56 -7.37
CA PRO A 19 -16.43 -1.63 -7.34
C PRO A 19 -16.39 -0.64 -6.16
N SER A 20 -15.58 -0.88 -5.13
CA SER A 20 -15.48 -0.03 -3.94
C SER A 20 -14.65 1.23 -4.17
N ASP A 21 -13.44 1.07 -4.71
CA ASP A 21 -12.44 2.14 -4.86
C ASP A 21 -11.95 2.33 -6.30
N GLY A 22 -12.36 1.46 -7.23
CA GLY A 22 -11.87 1.49 -8.62
C GLY A 22 -10.43 1.04 -8.79
N GLY A 23 -9.80 0.55 -7.73
CA GLY A 23 -8.45 0.00 -7.79
C GLY A 23 -8.41 -1.40 -8.41
N PRO A 24 -7.24 -1.89 -8.84
CA PRO A 24 -7.12 -3.24 -9.40
C PRO A 24 -7.44 -4.32 -8.36
N VAL A 25 -8.26 -5.31 -8.75
CA VAL A 25 -8.56 -6.50 -7.95
C VAL A 25 -7.39 -7.47 -7.99
N ALA A 26 -6.91 -7.77 -9.18
CA ALA A 26 -5.81 -8.69 -9.41
C ALA A 26 -4.47 -7.94 -9.23
N VAL A 27 -3.84 -8.12 -8.08
CA VAL A 27 -2.53 -7.57 -7.77
C VAL A 27 -1.58 -8.71 -7.48
N PRO A 28 -0.35 -8.70 -8.03
CA PRO A 28 0.67 -9.68 -7.69
C PRO A 28 0.90 -9.76 -6.17
N SER A 29 1.15 -10.96 -5.66
CA SER A 29 1.35 -11.21 -4.24
C SER A 29 2.48 -12.20 -3.99
N GLN A 30 2.97 -12.24 -2.74
CA GLN A 30 3.95 -13.20 -2.25
C GLN A 30 5.16 -13.33 -3.20
N ASP A 31 5.43 -14.53 -3.72
CA ASP A 31 6.62 -14.83 -4.54
C ASP A 31 6.70 -14.02 -5.84
N MET A 32 5.57 -13.62 -6.41
CA MET A 32 5.56 -12.74 -7.58
C MET A 32 6.16 -11.37 -7.24
N VAL A 33 5.74 -10.80 -6.11
CA VAL A 33 6.28 -9.51 -5.62
C VAL A 33 7.75 -9.65 -5.26
N LEU A 34 8.09 -10.72 -4.54
CA LEU A 34 9.46 -10.97 -4.09
C LEU A 34 10.44 -11.12 -5.27
N GLY A 35 10.03 -11.85 -6.32
CA GLY A 35 10.83 -12.00 -7.53
C GLY A 35 11.08 -10.69 -8.28
N ILE A 36 10.06 -9.84 -8.40
CA ILE A 36 10.21 -8.51 -9.02
C ILE A 36 11.02 -7.57 -8.14
N TYR A 37 10.83 -7.60 -6.83
CA TYR A 37 11.63 -6.85 -5.87
C TYR A 37 13.11 -7.19 -5.98
N TYR A 38 13.45 -8.48 -5.97
CA TYR A 38 14.81 -8.97 -6.18
C TYR A 38 15.36 -8.53 -7.54
N LEU A 39 14.59 -8.65 -8.61
CA LEU A 39 15.00 -8.27 -9.96
C LEU A 39 15.34 -6.79 -10.09
N THR A 40 14.56 -5.91 -9.45
CA THR A 40 14.71 -4.43 -9.55
C THR A 40 15.64 -3.83 -8.51
N GLN A 41 16.21 -4.64 -7.61
CA GLN A 41 17.15 -4.22 -6.58
C GLN A 41 18.47 -3.76 -7.20
N GLU A 42 19.13 -2.76 -6.62
CA GLU A 42 20.46 -2.28 -6.99
C GLU A 42 21.46 -2.61 -5.89
N ARG A 43 22.63 -3.12 -6.27
CA ARG A 43 23.74 -3.38 -5.34
C ARG A 43 24.96 -2.62 -5.79
N PRO A 44 25.37 -1.55 -5.11
CA PRO A 44 26.64 -0.87 -5.37
C PRO A 44 27.83 -1.83 -5.14
N GLY A 45 28.84 -1.76 -5.99
CA GLY A 45 30.01 -2.64 -5.92
C GLY A 45 29.76 -4.06 -6.43
N ALA A 46 28.64 -4.34 -7.07
CA ALA A 46 28.35 -5.66 -7.63
C ALA A 46 29.25 -5.96 -8.85
N LYS A 47 29.56 -7.25 -9.06
CA LYS A 47 30.41 -7.70 -10.17
C LYS A 47 29.88 -7.21 -11.51
N GLY A 48 30.73 -6.49 -12.27
CA GLY A 48 30.40 -5.98 -13.59
C GLY A 48 29.79 -4.57 -13.61
N GLU A 49 29.81 -3.85 -12.48
CA GLU A 49 29.37 -2.46 -12.42
C GLU A 49 30.14 -1.56 -13.40
N GLY A 50 29.43 -0.68 -14.09
CA GLY A 50 29.99 0.27 -15.04
C GLY A 50 30.30 -0.29 -16.43
N LYS A 51 30.16 -1.60 -16.69
CA LYS A 51 30.34 -2.19 -18.02
C LYS A 51 29.31 -1.63 -19.01
N ALA A 52 29.76 -1.43 -20.25
CA ALA A 52 28.94 -0.93 -21.34
C ALA A 52 28.67 -2.03 -22.37
N PHE A 53 27.43 -2.13 -22.83
CA PHE A 53 26.97 -3.12 -23.80
C PHE A 53 26.29 -2.45 -25.01
N LYS A 54 26.47 -3.06 -26.16
CA LYS A 54 25.92 -2.56 -27.43
C LYS A 54 24.40 -2.72 -27.50
N ASN A 55 23.88 -3.78 -26.91
CA ASN A 55 22.43 -4.06 -26.85
C ASN A 55 22.10 -4.92 -25.62
N MET A 56 20.81 -5.09 -25.37
CA MET A 56 20.29 -5.87 -24.24
C MET A 56 20.69 -7.35 -24.32
N ASN A 57 20.71 -7.95 -25.51
CA ASN A 57 21.05 -9.36 -25.69
C ASN A 57 22.51 -9.66 -25.27
N GLU A 58 23.43 -8.75 -25.60
CA GLU A 58 24.84 -8.87 -25.17
C GLU A 58 24.96 -8.82 -23.64
N ALA A 59 24.19 -7.95 -22.98
CA ALA A 59 24.15 -7.88 -21.52
C ALA A 59 23.57 -9.17 -20.90
N ILE A 60 22.57 -9.77 -21.50
CA ILE A 60 22.01 -11.06 -21.05
C ILE A 60 23.02 -12.18 -21.20
N ILE A 61 23.74 -12.25 -22.31
CA ILE A 61 24.79 -13.24 -22.54
C ILE A 61 25.93 -13.08 -21.51
N ALA A 62 26.37 -11.85 -21.23
CA ALA A 62 27.32 -11.56 -20.19
C ALA A 62 26.85 -11.96 -18.78
N TYR A 63 25.57 -11.85 -18.51
CA TYR A 63 24.97 -12.33 -17.26
C TYR A 63 24.98 -13.87 -17.18
N GLU A 64 24.61 -14.57 -18.23
CA GLU A 64 24.64 -16.02 -18.27
C GLU A 64 26.05 -16.59 -18.16
N ASN A 65 27.05 -15.86 -18.67
CA ASN A 65 28.48 -16.17 -18.50
C ASN A 65 29.03 -15.74 -17.11
N HIS A 66 28.18 -15.26 -16.20
CA HIS A 66 28.58 -14.79 -14.87
C HIS A 66 29.60 -13.64 -14.87
N GLU A 67 29.65 -12.85 -15.93
CA GLU A 67 30.53 -11.66 -16.00
C GLU A 67 29.91 -10.44 -15.30
N ILE A 68 28.60 -10.38 -15.25
CA ILE A 68 27.83 -9.35 -14.55
C ILE A 68 26.76 -10.00 -13.68
N THR A 69 26.27 -9.25 -12.70
CA THR A 69 25.12 -9.65 -11.87
C THR A 69 23.86 -8.87 -12.27
N LEU A 70 22.68 -9.36 -11.87
CA LEU A 70 21.39 -8.69 -12.14
C LEU A 70 21.32 -7.30 -11.51
N HIS A 71 22.00 -7.10 -10.39
CA HIS A 71 21.91 -5.90 -9.54
C HIS A 71 23.01 -4.88 -9.85
N ALA A 72 23.96 -5.23 -10.73
CA ALA A 72 25.03 -4.33 -11.13
C ALA A 72 24.50 -3.25 -12.06
N LYS A 73 24.93 -2.01 -11.82
CA LYS A 73 24.61 -0.86 -12.66
C LYS A 73 25.45 -0.91 -13.92
N ILE A 74 24.79 -1.05 -15.06
CA ILE A 74 25.42 -1.20 -16.38
C ILE A 74 24.97 -0.12 -17.34
N LYS A 75 25.70 0.06 -18.42
CA LYS A 75 25.38 1.00 -19.50
C LYS A 75 24.99 0.23 -20.74
N VAL A 76 23.75 0.44 -21.21
CA VAL A 76 23.25 -0.23 -22.41
C VAL A 76 22.87 0.81 -23.46
N LYS A 77 23.31 0.59 -24.70
CA LYS A 77 22.91 1.42 -25.83
C LYS A 77 21.50 1.01 -26.30
N CYS A 78 20.53 1.86 -26.01
CA CYS A 78 19.15 1.71 -26.46
C CYS A 78 18.92 2.53 -27.72
N GLN A 79 18.07 2.02 -28.64
CA GLN A 79 17.68 2.68 -29.88
C GLN A 79 16.17 2.84 -29.91
N GLY A 80 15.70 3.95 -30.42
CA GLY A 80 14.27 4.22 -30.60
C GLY A 80 14.03 5.29 -31.64
N ILE A 81 12.79 5.40 -32.10
CA ILE A 81 12.35 6.38 -33.09
C ILE A 81 11.94 7.66 -32.35
N ASN A 82 12.62 8.77 -32.62
CA ASN A 82 12.31 10.08 -32.07
C ASN A 82 10.97 10.62 -32.63
N LYS A 83 10.39 11.64 -32.02
CA LYS A 83 9.18 12.36 -32.50
C LYS A 83 9.26 12.80 -33.95
N ASN A 84 10.46 13.04 -34.46
CA ASN A 84 10.74 13.44 -35.85
C ASN A 84 10.83 12.26 -36.82
N GLY A 85 10.66 10.99 -36.36
CA GLY A 85 10.79 9.80 -37.21
C GLY A 85 12.23 9.31 -37.44
N GLU A 86 13.23 9.92 -36.79
CA GLU A 86 14.64 9.53 -36.91
C GLU A 86 15.03 8.51 -35.83
N MET A 87 15.88 7.55 -36.19
CA MET A 87 16.47 6.58 -35.27
C MET A 87 17.52 7.26 -34.42
N GLU A 88 17.23 7.45 -33.13
CA GLU A 88 18.19 7.97 -32.17
C GLU A 88 18.69 6.85 -31.24
N SER A 89 19.97 6.90 -30.89
CA SER A 89 20.57 5.94 -29.96
C SER A 89 21.17 6.68 -28.77
N ARG A 90 20.82 6.24 -27.56
CA ARG A 90 21.38 6.78 -26.31
C ARG A 90 21.88 5.65 -25.42
N ILE A 91 22.84 5.98 -24.58
CA ILE A 91 23.33 5.10 -23.53
C ILE A 91 22.48 5.36 -22.29
N ILE A 92 21.84 4.32 -21.81
CA ILE A 92 21.03 4.35 -20.58
C ILE A 92 21.81 3.59 -19.51
N GLU A 93 21.86 4.18 -18.33
CA GLU A 93 22.51 3.59 -17.16
C GLU A 93 21.43 3.10 -16.19
N SER A 94 21.37 1.78 -15.98
CA SER A 94 20.44 1.14 -15.04
C SER A 94 20.91 -0.29 -14.73
N THR A 95 20.20 -1.03 -13.89
CA THR A 95 20.53 -2.44 -13.63
C THR A 95 19.97 -3.35 -14.70
N LEU A 96 20.65 -4.49 -14.96
CA LEU A 96 20.16 -5.49 -15.92
C LEU A 96 18.74 -5.96 -15.57
N GLY A 97 18.46 -6.13 -14.28
CA GLY A 97 17.12 -6.55 -13.84
C GLY A 97 16.03 -5.54 -14.17
N ARG A 98 16.28 -4.23 -14.06
CA ARG A 98 15.33 -3.19 -14.47
C ARG A 98 15.10 -3.17 -15.97
N PHE A 99 16.13 -3.40 -16.78
CA PHE A 99 15.98 -3.54 -18.23
C PHE A 99 15.03 -4.70 -18.56
N ILE A 100 15.24 -5.87 -17.97
CA ILE A 100 14.39 -7.06 -18.18
C ILE A 100 12.96 -6.78 -17.73
N PHE A 101 12.76 -6.06 -16.62
CA PHE A 101 11.42 -5.72 -16.14
C PHE A 101 10.71 -4.74 -17.09
N ASN A 102 11.42 -3.76 -17.62
CA ASN A 102 10.85 -2.80 -18.58
C ASN A 102 10.49 -3.40 -19.95
N GLU A 103 11.05 -4.55 -20.31
CA GLU A 103 10.70 -5.26 -21.55
C GLU A 103 9.24 -5.75 -21.54
N ILE A 104 8.73 -6.15 -20.40
CA ILE A 104 7.35 -6.64 -20.24
C ILE A 104 6.32 -5.53 -19.97
N ILE A 105 6.77 -4.32 -19.68
CA ILE A 105 5.91 -3.19 -19.32
C ILE A 105 5.85 -2.20 -20.47
N SER A 106 4.64 -1.70 -20.75
CA SER A 106 4.45 -0.62 -21.72
C SER A 106 5.20 0.63 -21.28
N GLN A 107 5.91 1.27 -22.22
CA GLN A 107 6.80 2.41 -21.95
C GLN A 107 6.09 3.77 -22.00
N ASP A 108 4.76 3.81 -21.86
CA ASP A 108 3.89 4.99 -21.94
C ASP A 108 2.96 5.14 -20.73
N LEU A 109 3.36 4.59 -19.59
CA LEU A 109 2.57 4.64 -18.37
C LEU A 109 2.57 6.02 -17.68
N GLY A 110 3.49 6.92 -18.07
CA GLY A 110 3.55 8.28 -17.54
C GLY A 110 4.24 8.38 -16.16
N PHE A 111 5.20 7.50 -15.85
CA PHE A 111 6.15 7.71 -14.77
C PHE A 111 7.29 8.63 -15.19
N VAL A 112 7.64 8.61 -16.48
CA VAL A 112 8.65 9.49 -17.07
C VAL A 112 7.95 10.49 -17.99
N ASP A 113 8.25 11.78 -17.81
CA ASP A 113 7.77 12.84 -18.69
C ASP A 113 8.51 12.79 -20.04
N ARG A 114 7.88 12.15 -21.02
CA ARG A 114 8.40 12.00 -22.39
C ARG A 114 8.16 13.23 -23.29
N SER A 115 7.62 14.33 -22.71
CA SER A 115 7.52 15.60 -23.43
C SER A 115 8.89 16.20 -23.71
N LYS A 116 9.86 15.90 -22.83
CA LYS A 116 11.24 16.37 -22.94
C LYS A 116 12.07 15.38 -23.76
N ASP A 117 12.80 15.87 -24.75
CA ASP A 117 13.65 15.05 -25.64
C ASP A 117 14.75 14.31 -24.89
N GLU A 118 15.19 14.83 -23.74
CA GLU A 118 16.17 14.16 -22.88
C GLU A 118 15.67 12.84 -22.27
N ASN A 119 14.36 12.70 -22.11
CA ASN A 119 13.74 11.56 -21.42
C ASN A 119 13.19 10.50 -22.39
N PHE A 120 13.33 10.72 -23.69
CA PHE A 120 12.69 9.90 -24.73
C PHE A 120 12.99 8.40 -24.61
N LEU A 121 14.23 8.01 -24.34
CA LEU A 121 14.65 6.62 -24.21
C LEU A 121 14.82 6.15 -22.76
N LYS A 122 14.59 7.01 -21.76
CA LYS A 122 14.67 6.57 -20.36
C LYS A 122 13.69 5.44 -20.08
N LEU A 123 14.12 4.51 -19.23
CA LEU A 123 13.25 3.43 -18.75
C LEU A 123 12.06 4.03 -17.98
N GLU A 124 10.88 3.50 -18.23
CA GLU A 124 9.67 3.92 -17.53
C GLU A 124 9.78 3.62 -16.03
N ILE A 125 10.40 2.50 -15.68
CA ILE A 125 10.60 2.06 -14.31
C ILE A 125 12.10 1.92 -14.04
N ASP A 126 12.67 2.93 -13.40
CA ASP A 126 14.06 2.97 -12.96
C ASP A 126 14.19 3.13 -11.44
N PHE A 127 13.21 2.61 -10.71
CA PHE A 127 13.17 2.58 -9.27
C PHE A 127 12.94 1.16 -8.76
N HIS A 128 13.16 0.96 -7.46
CA HIS A 128 12.94 -0.31 -6.81
C HIS A 128 11.44 -0.59 -6.67
N VAL A 129 10.99 -1.78 -7.07
CA VAL A 129 9.57 -2.11 -7.21
C VAL A 129 9.15 -3.10 -6.13
N GLY A 130 8.32 -2.64 -5.21
CA GLY A 130 7.60 -3.46 -4.25
C GLY A 130 6.11 -3.58 -4.58
N LYS A 131 5.32 -4.14 -3.66
CA LYS A 131 3.88 -4.36 -3.83
C LYS A 131 3.09 -3.08 -4.11
N LYS A 132 3.44 -1.98 -3.43
CA LYS A 132 2.78 -0.67 -3.63
C LYS A 132 3.01 -0.13 -5.04
N GLN A 133 4.25 -0.17 -5.50
CA GLN A 133 4.64 0.28 -6.83
C GLN A 133 4.01 -0.59 -7.92
N LEU A 134 3.94 -1.90 -7.73
CA LEU A 134 3.24 -2.80 -8.67
C LEU A 134 1.76 -2.45 -8.79
N LYS A 135 1.09 -2.14 -7.68
CA LYS A 135 -0.31 -1.68 -7.72
C LYS A 135 -0.46 -0.41 -8.56
N GLN A 136 0.43 0.58 -8.39
CA GLN A 136 0.42 1.82 -9.15
C GLN A 136 0.71 1.60 -10.64
N ILE A 137 1.63 0.70 -10.98
CA ILE A 137 1.94 0.34 -12.37
C ILE A 137 0.70 -0.26 -13.05
N LEU A 138 0.03 -1.18 -12.37
CA LEU A 138 -1.19 -1.82 -12.89
C LEU A 138 -2.35 -0.84 -13.03
N GLU A 139 -2.54 0.05 -12.06
CA GLU A 139 -3.56 1.10 -12.12
C GLU A 139 -3.36 2.02 -13.33
N LYS A 140 -2.13 2.46 -13.58
CA LYS A 140 -1.81 3.26 -14.77
C LYS A 140 -1.96 2.44 -16.05
N CYS A 141 -1.60 1.15 -16.04
CA CYS A 141 -1.76 0.27 -17.19
C CYS A 141 -3.24 0.09 -17.56
N ILE A 142 -4.11 -0.14 -16.59
CA ILE A 142 -5.56 -0.24 -16.82
C ILE A 142 -6.11 1.05 -17.41
N ASN A 143 -5.73 2.19 -16.84
CA ASN A 143 -6.23 3.50 -17.27
C ASN A 143 -5.77 3.90 -18.68
N ASN A 144 -4.56 3.50 -19.10
CA ASN A 144 -3.99 3.88 -20.39
C ASN A 144 -4.29 2.86 -21.51
N HIS A 145 -4.28 1.57 -21.19
CA HIS A 145 -4.34 0.48 -22.19
C HIS A 145 -5.58 -0.39 -22.10
N GLY A 146 -6.38 -0.25 -21.04
CA GLY A 146 -7.58 -1.05 -20.83
C GLY A 146 -7.30 -2.48 -20.34
N ALA A 147 -8.36 -3.27 -20.23
CA ALA A 147 -8.37 -4.55 -19.53
C ALA A 147 -7.52 -5.64 -20.20
N THR A 148 -7.59 -5.76 -21.54
CA THR A 148 -6.91 -6.85 -22.26
C THR A 148 -5.39 -6.75 -22.14
N LYS A 149 -4.84 -5.57 -22.41
CA LYS A 149 -3.39 -5.33 -22.30
C LYS A 149 -2.89 -5.48 -20.87
N THR A 150 -3.68 -5.06 -19.91
CA THR A 150 -3.37 -5.24 -18.48
C THR A 150 -3.34 -6.71 -18.09
N ALA A 151 -4.25 -7.53 -18.61
CA ALA A 151 -4.24 -8.97 -18.35
C ALA A 151 -2.96 -9.64 -18.90
N GLU A 152 -2.53 -9.27 -20.12
CA GLU A 152 -1.26 -9.75 -20.69
C GLU A 152 -0.06 -9.32 -19.84
N THR A 153 -0.05 -8.06 -19.38
CA THR A 153 1.02 -7.53 -18.52
C THR A 153 1.05 -8.25 -17.16
N LEU A 154 -0.14 -8.55 -16.58
CA LEU A 154 -0.23 -9.31 -15.33
C LEU A 154 0.32 -10.74 -15.48
N ASP A 155 0.02 -11.42 -16.58
CA ASP A 155 0.56 -12.74 -16.85
C ASP A 155 2.08 -12.72 -17.08
N ALA A 156 2.60 -11.69 -17.73
CA ALA A 156 4.03 -11.49 -17.89
C ALA A 156 4.71 -11.22 -16.54
N ILE A 157 4.15 -10.35 -15.69
CA ILE A 157 4.65 -10.06 -14.33
C ILE A 157 4.63 -11.33 -13.48
N LYS A 158 3.56 -12.11 -13.52
CA LYS A 158 3.44 -13.39 -12.81
C LYS A 158 4.57 -14.34 -13.21
N SER A 159 4.75 -14.57 -14.49
CA SER A 159 5.77 -15.49 -15.02
C SER A 159 7.19 -15.04 -14.68
N LEU A 160 7.48 -13.74 -14.83
CA LEU A 160 8.76 -13.16 -14.48
C LEU A 160 9.02 -13.21 -12.98
N GLY A 161 8.02 -12.89 -12.16
CA GLY A 161 8.09 -12.91 -10.71
C GLY A 161 8.45 -14.31 -10.19
N TYR A 162 7.76 -15.34 -10.60
CA TYR A 162 8.09 -16.71 -10.22
C TYR A 162 9.46 -17.16 -10.72
N LYS A 163 9.84 -16.82 -11.95
CA LYS A 163 11.16 -17.15 -12.51
C LYS A 163 12.29 -16.59 -11.64
N TYR A 164 12.18 -15.31 -11.28
CA TYR A 164 13.24 -14.65 -10.51
C TYR A 164 13.16 -14.92 -9.00
N SER A 165 12.00 -15.21 -8.44
CA SER A 165 11.89 -15.72 -7.08
C SER A 165 12.58 -17.07 -6.92
N THR A 166 12.40 -17.98 -7.88
CA THR A 166 13.11 -19.27 -7.91
C THR A 166 14.62 -19.10 -8.05
N ARG A 167 15.06 -18.18 -8.91
CA ARG A 167 16.51 -17.91 -9.09
C ARG A 167 17.14 -17.21 -7.88
N ALA A 168 16.39 -16.37 -7.19
CA ALA A 168 16.83 -15.69 -5.97
C ALA A 168 17.07 -16.69 -4.83
N ALA A 169 16.34 -17.82 -4.83
CA ALA A 169 16.46 -18.89 -3.82
C ALA A 169 16.41 -18.35 -2.38
N MET A 170 15.53 -17.38 -2.13
CA MET A 170 15.42 -16.75 -0.80
C MET A 170 14.91 -17.75 0.23
N THR A 171 15.61 -17.82 1.34
CA THR A 171 15.25 -18.67 2.48
C THR A 171 15.51 -17.92 3.78
N VAL A 172 14.99 -18.43 4.88
CA VAL A 172 15.16 -17.84 6.22
C VAL A 172 16.01 -18.77 7.07
N SER A 173 17.07 -18.23 7.65
CA SER A 173 17.93 -18.90 8.62
C SER A 173 17.80 -18.19 9.98
N ILE A 174 18.09 -18.92 11.06
CA ILE A 174 18.17 -18.33 12.40
C ILE A 174 19.29 -17.27 12.47
N SER A 175 20.36 -17.43 11.68
CA SER A 175 21.45 -16.46 11.58
C SER A 175 21.02 -15.12 10.98
N ASP A 176 19.98 -15.11 10.14
CA ASP A 176 19.49 -13.89 9.49
C ASP A 176 18.72 -12.97 10.47
N MET A 177 18.39 -13.48 11.64
CA MET A 177 17.73 -12.73 12.71
C MET A 177 18.78 -12.07 13.59
N GLU A 178 19.32 -10.92 13.17
CA GLU A 178 20.32 -10.21 13.94
C GLU A 178 19.68 -9.43 15.10
N VAL A 179 20.18 -9.68 16.33
CA VAL A 179 19.73 -8.96 17.53
C VAL A 179 20.53 -7.66 17.65
N PRO A 180 19.88 -6.49 17.78
CA PRO A 180 20.59 -5.22 17.90
C PRO A 180 21.46 -5.19 19.17
N ALA A 181 22.72 -4.74 19.04
CA ALA A 181 23.62 -4.64 20.17
C ALA A 181 23.12 -3.68 21.27
N ALA A 182 22.43 -2.60 20.87
CA ALA A 182 21.84 -1.60 21.76
C ALA A 182 20.71 -2.14 22.66
N LYS A 183 20.11 -3.31 22.34
CA LYS A 183 18.99 -3.88 23.10
C LYS A 183 19.26 -3.95 24.59
N LYS A 184 20.46 -4.38 24.99
CA LYS A 184 20.82 -4.56 26.41
C LYS A 184 20.90 -3.23 27.17
N GLU A 185 21.40 -2.19 26.52
CA GLU A 185 21.52 -0.86 27.09
C GLU A 185 20.13 -0.22 27.28
N ILE A 186 19.30 -0.26 26.25
CA ILE A 186 17.92 0.27 26.29
C ILE A 186 17.10 -0.43 27.38
N LEU A 187 17.19 -1.75 27.49
CA LEU A 187 16.49 -2.49 28.53
C LEU A 187 16.96 -2.13 29.94
N ALA A 188 18.25 -1.94 30.15
CA ALA A 188 18.80 -1.56 31.47
C ALA A 188 18.37 -0.14 31.85
N GLU A 189 18.29 0.79 30.92
CA GLU A 189 17.79 2.15 31.13
C GLU A 189 16.30 2.17 31.49
N ALA A 190 15.49 1.41 30.75
CA ALA A 190 14.07 1.24 31.03
C ALA A 190 13.83 0.63 32.42
N GLU A 191 14.58 -0.39 32.80
CA GLU A 191 14.51 -1.00 34.14
C GLU A 191 14.84 -0.01 35.26
N SER A 192 15.89 0.78 35.08
CA SER A 192 16.27 1.84 36.05
C SER A 192 15.17 2.88 36.21
N THR A 193 14.54 3.30 35.10
CA THR A 193 13.42 4.25 35.10
C THR A 193 12.21 3.68 35.87
N ILE A 194 11.87 2.42 35.62
CA ILE A 194 10.76 1.73 36.27
C ILE A 194 11.02 1.56 37.76
N GLU A 195 12.27 1.28 38.15
CA GLU A 195 12.64 1.22 39.57
C GLU A 195 12.45 2.58 40.27
N ASN A 196 12.78 3.67 39.62
CA ASN A 196 12.53 5.03 40.10
C ASN A 196 11.02 5.32 40.24
N ILE A 197 10.20 4.95 39.24
CA ILE A 197 8.73 5.06 39.30
C ILE A 197 8.19 4.28 40.50
N SER A 198 8.64 3.04 40.69
CA SER A 198 8.25 2.19 41.79
C SER A 198 8.67 2.76 43.16
N ARG A 199 9.85 3.40 43.22
CA ARG A 199 10.34 4.10 44.42
C ARG A 199 9.47 5.32 44.75
N ASN A 200 9.06 6.10 43.75
CA ASN A 200 8.17 7.24 43.92
C ASN A 200 6.78 6.82 44.39
N PHE A 201 6.27 5.71 43.84
CA PHE A 201 5.00 5.12 44.28
C PHE A 201 5.06 4.70 45.76
N ARG A 202 6.12 3.98 46.20
CA ARG A 202 6.31 3.59 47.60
C ARG A 202 6.42 4.81 48.55
N ARG A 203 6.84 5.97 48.07
CA ARG A 203 6.87 7.25 48.78
C ARG A 203 5.52 7.96 48.84
N GLY A 204 4.49 7.44 48.16
CA GLY A 204 3.16 8.02 48.10
C GLY A 204 3.03 9.23 47.17
N LEU A 205 4.00 9.42 46.26
CA LEU A 205 3.99 10.53 45.28
C LEU A 205 3.13 10.26 44.05
N LEU A 206 2.79 9.03 43.78
CA LEU A 206 2.00 8.59 42.62
C LEU A 206 0.83 7.73 43.07
N THR A 207 -0.28 7.83 42.35
CA THR A 207 -1.40 6.90 42.46
C THR A 207 -1.11 5.59 41.73
N GLU A 208 -1.86 4.52 42.02
CA GLU A 208 -1.70 3.23 41.37
C GLU A 208 -1.93 3.33 39.82
N GLU A 209 -2.93 4.12 39.40
CA GLU A 209 -3.20 4.34 37.98
C GLU A 209 -2.09 5.10 37.25
N GLU A 210 -1.53 6.12 37.89
CA GLU A 210 -0.42 6.88 37.36
C GLU A 210 0.85 6.03 37.24
N ARG A 211 1.14 5.24 38.28
CA ARG A 211 2.23 4.27 38.24
C ARG A 211 2.06 3.30 37.07
N TYR A 212 0.88 2.68 36.96
CA TYR A 212 0.57 1.73 35.89
C TYR A 212 0.76 2.35 34.48
N LYS A 213 0.23 3.54 34.28
CA LYS A 213 0.37 4.25 33.00
C LYS A 213 1.84 4.58 32.69
N ALA A 214 2.57 5.09 33.66
CA ALA A 214 3.99 5.42 33.49
C ALA A 214 4.84 4.19 33.19
N VAL A 215 4.60 3.05 33.83
CA VAL A 215 5.31 1.80 33.54
C VAL A 215 5.03 1.30 32.13
N ILE A 216 3.77 1.33 31.68
CA ILE A 216 3.41 0.90 30.33
C ILE A 216 4.02 1.83 29.29
N GLU A 217 4.00 3.14 29.52
CA GLU A 217 4.58 4.14 28.61
C GLU A 217 6.10 3.93 28.47
N THR A 218 6.82 3.79 29.57
CA THR A 218 8.26 3.47 29.56
C THR A 218 8.57 2.20 28.77
N TRP A 219 7.79 1.13 28.95
CA TRP A 219 8.00 -0.08 28.17
C TRP A 219 7.65 0.04 26.68
N LYS A 220 6.67 0.88 26.32
CA LYS A 220 6.37 1.18 24.93
C LYS A 220 7.50 1.98 24.25
N GLU A 221 8.01 2.99 24.94
CA GLU A 221 9.15 3.79 24.46
C GLU A 221 10.36 2.89 24.21
N ALA A 222 10.74 2.06 25.18
CA ALA A 222 11.83 1.11 25.03
C ALA A 222 11.60 0.10 23.87
N ASP A 223 10.37 -0.34 23.68
CA ASP A 223 9.98 -1.25 22.59
C ASP A 223 10.08 -0.58 21.22
N ASP A 224 9.70 0.69 21.13
CA ASP A 224 9.80 1.48 19.90
C ASP A 224 11.27 1.80 19.57
N GLU A 225 12.10 2.17 20.55
CA GLU A 225 13.53 2.38 20.38
C GLU A 225 14.27 1.11 19.92
N ILE A 226 13.96 -0.05 20.52
CA ILE A 226 14.54 -1.34 20.10
C ILE A 226 14.11 -1.65 18.66
N THR A 227 12.87 -1.33 18.30
CA THR A 227 12.34 -1.56 16.95
C THR A 227 13.05 -0.68 15.93
N GLU A 228 13.26 0.59 16.25
CA GLU A 228 13.99 1.52 15.37
C GLU A 228 15.47 1.11 15.21
N ALA A 229 16.12 0.76 16.33
CA ALA A 229 17.49 0.25 16.30
C ALA A 229 17.62 -1.04 15.47
N LEU A 230 16.62 -1.93 15.55
CA LEU A 230 16.57 -3.16 14.78
C LEU A 230 16.43 -2.89 13.28
N LEU A 231 15.44 -2.08 12.88
CA LEU A 231 15.16 -1.81 11.48
C LEU A 231 16.28 -1.01 10.80
N THR A 232 16.93 -0.11 11.56
CA THR A 232 18.06 0.67 11.06
C THR A 232 19.35 -0.16 10.96
N GLY A 233 19.52 -1.11 11.88
CA GLY A 233 20.72 -1.98 11.94
C GLY A 233 20.69 -3.17 10.99
N LEU A 234 19.51 -3.59 10.51
CA LEU A 234 19.38 -4.70 9.57
C LEU A 234 19.98 -4.35 8.20
N ASP A 235 20.76 -5.29 7.64
CA ASP A 235 21.23 -5.16 6.26
C ASP A 235 20.03 -5.19 5.28
N LYS A 236 19.98 -4.22 4.36
CA LYS A 236 18.97 -4.15 3.30
C LYS A 236 18.94 -5.37 2.39
N TYR A 237 19.99 -6.15 2.38
CA TYR A 237 20.11 -7.40 1.60
C TYR A 237 19.80 -8.65 2.42
N ASN A 238 19.42 -8.48 3.69
CA ASN A 238 18.96 -9.58 4.52
C ASN A 238 17.62 -10.12 3.99
N ASN A 239 17.51 -11.45 3.90
CA ASN A 239 16.34 -12.11 3.32
C ASN A 239 15.02 -11.73 4.06
N ILE A 240 15.06 -11.64 5.38
CA ILE A 240 13.91 -11.27 6.20
C ILE A 240 13.49 -9.82 5.93
N PHE A 241 14.46 -8.91 5.84
CA PHE A 241 14.21 -7.51 5.50
C PHE A 241 13.57 -7.39 4.11
N MET A 242 14.14 -8.07 3.10
CA MET A 242 13.62 -8.03 1.73
C MET A 242 12.18 -8.58 1.64
N MET A 243 11.85 -9.63 2.40
CA MET A 243 10.49 -10.18 2.43
C MET A 243 9.46 -9.19 2.99
N ALA A 244 9.81 -8.44 4.04
CA ALA A 244 8.93 -7.47 4.67
C ALA A 244 8.85 -6.15 3.89
N ASP A 245 9.99 -5.58 3.48
CA ASP A 245 10.05 -4.31 2.76
C ASP A 245 9.38 -4.40 1.37
N SER A 246 9.52 -5.52 0.68
CA SER A 246 8.80 -5.78 -0.57
C SER A 246 7.28 -5.78 -0.41
N GLY A 247 6.77 -5.99 0.80
CA GLY A 247 5.35 -6.24 1.06
C GLY A 247 4.86 -7.62 0.61
N ALA A 248 5.78 -8.54 0.28
CA ALA A 248 5.46 -9.90 -0.13
C ALA A 248 4.96 -10.74 1.06
N ARG A 249 5.71 -10.73 2.16
CA ARG A 249 5.38 -11.48 3.37
C ARG A 249 6.04 -10.88 4.59
N GLY A 250 5.30 -10.83 5.68
CA GLY A 250 5.80 -10.31 6.94
C GLY A 250 5.46 -8.83 7.16
N SER A 251 5.77 -8.37 8.35
CA SER A 251 5.63 -6.98 8.78
C SER A 251 6.71 -6.65 9.80
N ASP A 252 6.98 -5.37 9.99
CA ASP A 252 7.95 -4.88 10.98
C ASP A 252 7.65 -5.42 12.39
N LYS A 253 6.36 -5.56 12.74
CA LYS A 253 5.92 -6.16 14.00
C LYS A 253 6.33 -7.64 14.17
N GLN A 254 6.38 -8.39 13.07
CA GLN A 254 6.83 -9.79 13.10
C GLN A 254 8.34 -9.89 13.18
N ILE A 255 9.09 -9.05 12.45
CA ILE A 255 10.56 -8.97 12.55
C ILE A 255 10.98 -8.61 13.97
N LYS A 256 10.30 -7.65 14.59
CA LYS A 256 10.51 -7.25 15.97
C LYS A 256 10.36 -8.42 16.95
N GLN A 257 9.35 -9.25 16.79
CA GLN A 257 9.16 -10.43 17.65
C GLN A 257 10.24 -11.50 17.42
N LEU A 258 10.81 -11.58 16.21
CA LEU A 258 11.86 -12.55 15.88
C LEU A 258 13.23 -12.16 16.44
N ALA A 259 13.62 -10.89 16.34
CA ALA A 259 14.98 -10.42 16.61
C ALA A 259 15.06 -9.27 17.63
N GLY A 260 13.99 -8.56 17.89
CA GLY A 260 13.94 -7.45 18.86
C GLY A 260 13.43 -7.86 20.23
N MET A 261 12.25 -7.42 20.57
CA MET A 261 11.54 -7.71 21.81
C MET A 261 10.08 -8.04 21.51
N ARG A 262 9.49 -9.00 22.20
CA ARG A 262 8.07 -9.31 21.99
C ARG A 262 7.15 -8.24 22.58
N GLY A 263 7.58 -7.60 23.68
CA GLY A 263 6.90 -6.46 24.28
C GLY A 263 5.78 -6.81 25.25
N LEU A 264 4.88 -5.85 25.43
CA LEU A 264 3.75 -5.97 26.36
C LEU A 264 2.64 -6.86 25.79
N MET A 265 2.08 -7.70 26.65
CA MET A 265 0.96 -8.58 26.32
C MET A 265 -0.31 -8.15 27.04
N ALA A 266 -1.47 -8.42 26.43
CA ALA A 266 -2.76 -8.18 27.07
C ALA A 266 -3.26 -9.45 27.77
N ASP A 267 -3.84 -9.27 28.95
CA ASP A 267 -4.55 -10.31 29.66
C ASP A 267 -5.89 -10.66 28.98
N THR A 268 -6.53 -11.71 29.44
CA THR A 268 -7.86 -12.15 28.94
C THR A 268 -8.94 -11.08 29.05
N SER A 269 -8.86 -10.20 30.05
CA SER A 269 -9.74 -9.04 30.22
C SER A 269 -9.47 -7.88 29.26
N GLY A 270 -8.33 -7.88 28.56
CA GLY A 270 -7.89 -6.78 27.67
C GLY A 270 -6.98 -5.76 28.35
N ARG A 271 -6.72 -5.89 29.67
CA ARG A 271 -5.76 -5.05 30.38
C ARG A 271 -4.34 -5.47 30.01
N THR A 272 -3.46 -4.50 29.81
CA THR A 272 -2.03 -4.77 29.53
C THR A 272 -1.33 -5.28 30.78
N ILE A 273 -0.58 -6.35 30.66
CA ILE A 273 0.23 -6.90 31.76
C ILE A 273 1.48 -6.03 31.90
N GLU A 274 1.79 -5.58 33.12
CA GLU A 274 2.92 -4.67 33.36
C GLU A 274 4.29 -5.32 33.12
N LEU A 275 4.36 -6.65 33.16
CA LEU A 275 5.58 -7.41 32.92
C LEU A 275 5.72 -7.65 31.40
N PRO A 276 6.70 -7.00 30.72
CA PRO A 276 6.92 -7.22 29.30
C PRO A 276 7.67 -8.52 29.04
N ILE A 277 7.50 -9.06 27.85
CA ILE A 277 8.34 -10.14 27.35
C ILE A 277 9.57 -9.50 26.69
N LYS A 278 10.70 -9.52 27.40
CA LYS A 278 11.97 -8.92 26.95
C LYS A 278 12.68 -9.76 25.91
N SER A 279 12.47 -11.07 25.94
CA SER A 279 13.06 -12.01 25.02
C SER A 279 12.42 -11.96 23.63
N ASN A 280 13.15 -12.41 22.63
CA ASN A 280 12.68 -12.64 21.28
C ASN A 280 12.66 -14.15 20.98
N PHE A 281 12.12 -14.52 19.82
CA PHE A 281 12.06 -15.94 19.43
C PHE A 281 13.43 -16.54 19.12
N ARG A 282 14.43 -15.73 18.70
CA ARG A 282 15.79 -16.21 18.47
C ARG A 282 16.48 -16.62 19.77
N GLU A 283 16.34 -15.82 20.83
CA GLU A 283 16.93 -16.07 22.15
C GLU A 283 16.17 -17.16 22.90
N GLY A 284 14.90 -17.36 22.59
CA GLY A 284 13.98 -18.22 23.31
C GLY A 284 13.29 -17.48 24.46
N LEU A 285 12.11 -17.95 24.83
CA LEU A 285 11.32 -17.38 25.92
C LEU A 285 11.58 -18.15 27.21
N ASP A 286 11.61 -17.43 28.36
CA ASP A 286 11.59 -18.05 29.69
C ASP A 286 10.21 -18.67 29.96
N VAL A 287 10.13 -19.58 30.90
CA VAL A 287 8.89 -20.30 31.27
C VAL A 287 7.76 -19.34 31.61
N LEU A 288 8.04 -18.29 32.39
CA LEU A 288 7.06 -17.27 32.75
C LEU A 288 6.60 -16.46 31.55
N GLU A 289 7.54 -16.01 30.71
CA GLU A 289 7.27 -15.27 29.46
C GLU A 289 6.44 -16.11 28.48
N TYR A 290 6.75 -17.38 28.34
CA TYR A 290 5.98 -18.31 27.53
C TYR A 290 4.54 -18.45 28.03
N PHE A 291 4.36 -18.59 29.36
CA PHE A 291 3.03 -18.69 29.95
C PHE A 291 2.18 -17.45 29.72
N ILE A 292 2.74 -16.25 29.91
CA ILE A 292 2.08 -14.98 29.63
C ILE A 292 1.71 -14.90 28.14
N SER A 293 2.63 -15.29 27.28
CA SER A 293 2.44 -15.33 25.82
C SER A 293 1.29 -16.26 25.40
N ALA A 294 1.13 -17.41 26.07
CA ALA A 294 0.08 -18.38 25.78
C ALA A 294 -1.34 -17.83 26.04
N HIS A 295 -1.51 -16.95 27.03
CA HIS A 295 -2.78 -16.27 27.28
C HIS A 295 -3.21 -15.41 26.08
N GLY A 296 -2.31 -14.58 25.57
CA GLY A 296 -2.56 -13.75 24.40
C GLY A 296 -2.87 -14.56 23.14
N ALA A 297 -2.13 -15.65 22.91
CA ALA A 297 -2.36 -16.54 21.76
C ALA A 297 -3.74 -17.23 21.84
N ARG A 298 -4.12 -17.75 23.01
CA ARG A 298 -5.44 -18.38 23.22
C ARG A 298 -6.57 -17.38 23.04
N LYS A 299 -6.42 -16.16 23.59
CA LYS A 299 -7.39 -15.08 23.38
C LYS A 299 -7.54 -14.74 21.90
N GLY A 300 -6.44 -14.59 21.16
CA GLY A 300 -6.47 -14.31 19.73
C GLY A 300 -7.19 -15.39 18.91
N MET A 301 -6.98 -16.66 19.22
CA MET A 301 -7.69 -17.77 18.56
C MET A 301 -9.19 -17.74 18.87
N SER A 302 -9.56 -17.54 20.12
CA SER A 302 -10.97 -17.45 20.55
C SER A 302 -11.67 -16.24 19.91
N ASP A 303 -11.04 -15.06 19.95
CA ASP A 303 -11.58 -13.83 19.37
C ASP A 303 -11.77 -13.98 17.84
N THR A 304 -10.85 -14.63 17.15
CA THR A 304 -10.96 -14.87 15.70
C THR A 304 -12.17 -15.75 15.40
N ALA A 305 -12.37 -16.83 16.15
CA ALA A 305 -13.50 -17.73 15.98
C ALA A 305 -14.85 -17.03 16.16
N LEU A 306 -14.97 -16.20 17.21
CA LEU A 306 -16.19 -15.44 17.52
C LEU A 306 -16.46 -14.32 16.51
N ARG A 307 -15.42 -13.52 16.18
CA ARG A 307 -15.56 -12.41 15.22
C ARG A 307 -15.92 -12.86 13.81
N THR A 308 -15.56 -14.06 13.42
CA THR A 308 -15.94 -14.63 12.12
C THR A 308 -17.47 -14.72 11.99
N ALA A 309 -18.15 -15.18 13.03
CA ALA A 309 -19.61 -15.25 13.06
C ALA A 309 -20.26 -13.86 13.02
N ASP A 310 -19.78 -12.90 13.80
CA ASP A 310 -20.29 -11.52 13.83
C ASP A 310 -20.11 -10.82 12.50
N SER A 311 -18.93 -10.97 11.86
CA SER A 311 -18.64 -10.44 10.53
C SER A 311 -19.57 -11.04 9.48
N GLY A 312 -19.80 -12.35 9.52
CA GLY A 312 -20.72 -13.04 8.59
C GLY A 312 -22.16 -12.55 8.76
N TYR A 313 -22.63 -12.39 9.98
CA TYR A 313 -23.97 -11.87 10.25
C TYR A 313 -24.12 -10.40 9.84
N LEU A 314 -23.12 -9.55 10.09
CA LEU A 314 -23.11 -8.17 9.63
C LEU A 314 -23.16 -8.10 8.10
N THR A 315 -22.33 -8.87 7.42
CA THR A 315 -22.30 -8.92 5.95
C THR A 315 -23.65 -9.32 5.38
N ARG A 316 -24.28 -10.36 5.94
CA ARG A 316 -25.63 -10.81 5.52
C ARG A 316 -26.65 -9.67 5.63
N ARG A 317 -26.71 -8.97 6.78
CA ARG A 317 -27.64 -7.86 6.99
C ARG A 317 -27.41 -6.71 6.01
N LEU A 318 -26.13 -6.39 5.72
CA LEU A 318 -25.79 -5.35 4.74
C LEU A 318 -26.22 -5.75 3.33
N VAL A 319 -26.04 -7.00 2.94
CA VAL A 319 -26.49 -7.50 1.64
C VAL A 319 -28.03 -7.48 1.55
N ASP A 320 -28.75 -7.94 2.59
CA ASP A 320 -30.21 -7.93 2.62
C ASP A 320 -30.80 -6.52 2.46
N VAL A 321 -30.15 -5.51 3.06
CA VAL A 321 -30.60 -4.10 2.92
C VAL A 321 -30.18 -3.50 1.57
N SER A 322 -29.02 -3.84 1.05
CA SER A 322 -28.49 -3.22 -0.17
C SER A 322 -28.99 -3.86 -1.46
N GLN A 323 -29.54 -5.07 -1.44
CA GLN A 323 -30.03 -5.76 -2.64
C GLN A 323 -31.15 -5.02 -3.37
N ASP A 324 -31.94 -4.22 -2.66
CA ASP A 324 -33.04 -3.43 -3.24
C ASP A 324 -32.58 -2.09 -3.85
N LEU A 325 -31.29 -1.72 -3.68
CA LEU A 325 -30.71 -0.50 -4.23
C LEU A 325 -30.38 -0.67 -5.71
N ILE A 326 -31.42 -0.61 -6.55
CA ILE A 326 -31.29 -0.75 -8.01
C ILE A 326 -31.38 0.64 -8.64
N ILE A 327 -30.53 0.90 -9.65
CA ILE A 327 -30.55 2.13 -10.45
C ILE A 327 -31.68 1.99 -11.48
N ARG A 328 -32.75 2.80 -11.35
CA ARG A 328 -33.92 2.78 -12.23
C ARG A 328 -34.08 4.04 -13.08
N GLU A 329 -33.55 5.16 -12.60
CA GLU A 329 -33.66 6.47 -13.22
C GLU A 329 -32.27 7.05 -13.49
N ILE A 330 -32.18 7.90 -14.52
CA ILE A 330 -30.93 8.64 -14.77
C ILE A 330 -30.76 9.78 -13.78
N ASP A 331 -31.82 10.58 -13.55
CA ASP A 331 -31.75 11.78 -12.71
C ASP A 331 -33.09 12.04 -11.97
N CYS A 332 -33.09 11.86 -10.66
CA CYS A 332 -34.27 12.12 -9.81
C CYS A 332 -34.60 13.62 -9.68
N CYS A 333 -33.69 14.52 -10.10
CA CYS A 333 -33.87 15.98 -10.01
C CYS A 333 -34.09 16.63 -11.39
N ALA A 334 -34.31 15.87 -12.45
CA ALA A 334 -34.44 16.40 -13.82
C ALA A 334 -35.55 17.49 -13.94
N ASN A 335 -36.67 17.35 -13.20
CA ASN A 335 -37.79 18.25 -13.23
C ASN A 335 -37.88 19.17 -11.99
N ARG A 336 -36.81 19.29 -11.21
CA ARG A 336 -36.78 20.06 -9.97
C ARG A 336 -35.84 21.26 -10.10
N LYS A 337 -36.22 22.38 -9.48
CA LYS A 337 -35.41 23.61 -9.46
C LYS A 337 -34.17 23.48 -8.57
N GLU A 338 -34.25 22.65 -7.54
CA GLU A 338 -33.13 22.44 -6.59
C GLU A 338 -32.58 21.02 -6.69
N ILE A 339 -31.28 20.91 -6.69
CA ILE A 339 -30.57 19.64 -6.65
C ILE A 339 -30.32 19.26 -5.18
N SER A 340 -30.91 18.15 -4.75
CA SER A 340 -30.70 17.66 -3.37
C SER A 340 -29.32 17.05 -3.25
N GLY A 341 -28.60 17.42 -2.20
CA GLY A 341 -27.27 16.90 -1.91
C GLY A 341 -26.89 17.03 -0.45
N MET A 342 -25.71 16.56 -0.11
CA MET A 342 -25.16 16.60 1.23
C MET A 342 -23.78 17.23 1.21
N GLU A 343 -23.47 18.00 2.23
CA GLU A 343 -22.12 18.52 2.46
C GLU A 343 -21.22 17.40 2.97
N ILE A 344 -20.08 17.20 2.33
CA ILE A 344 -19.08 16.20 2.69
C ILE A 344 -17.76 16.88 2.96
N SER A 345 -17.12 16.48 4.05
CA SER A 345 -15.76 16.86 4.45
C SER A 345 -14.86 15.62 4.50
N ALA A 346 -13.58 15.79 4.69
CA ALA A 346 -12.66 14.69 5.01
C ALA A 346 -13.11 13.98 6.30
N VAL A 347 -12.84 12.68 6.40
CA VAL A 347 -13.06 11.91 7.63
C VAL A 347 -11.79 11.97 8.47
N THR A 348 -11.91 12.52 9.67
CA THR A 348 -10.78 12.69 10.60
C THR A 348 -11.08 12.04 11.94
N ASP A 349 -10.06 11.46 12.54
CA ASP A 349 -10.07 10.99 13.93
C ASP A 349 -9.02 11.77 14.71
N GLY A 350 -9.49 12.77 15.47
CA GLY A 350 -8.60 13.72 16.14
C GLY A 350 -7.72 14.50 15.16
N LYS A 351 -6.44 14.19 15.11
CA LYS A 351 -5.46 14.83 14.21
C LYS A 351 -5.23 14.06 12.91
N ASP A 352 -5.59 12.79 12.88
CA ASP A 352 -5.33 11.91 11.74
C ASP A 352 -6.48 11.97 10.73
N VAL A 353 -6.13 12.08 9.45
CA VAL A 353 -7.09 12.02 8.35
C VAL A 353 -7.22 10.56 7.92
N ILE A 354 -8.40 9.97 8.12
CA ILE A 354 -8.70 8.57 7.74
C ILE A 354 -8.97 8.49 6.23
N GLU A 355 -9.76 9.43 5.70
CA GLU A 355 -10.15 9.48 4.30
C GLU A 355 -10.13 10.92 3.79
N GLU A 356 -9.35 11.16 2.75
CA GLU A 356 -9.19 12.48 2.15
C GLU A 356 -10.46 12.94 1.42
N LEU A 357 -10.73 14.25 1.45
CA LEU A 357 -11.86 14.84 0.74
C LEU A 357 -11.82 14.52 -0.76
N GLN A 358 -10.63 14.48 -1.37
CA GLN A 358 -10.44 14.19 -2.78
C GLN A 358 -11.00 12.81 -3.16
N GLU A 359 -10.74 11.79 -2.36
CA GLU A 359 -11.24 10.43 -2.59
C GLU A 359 -12.76 10.37 -2.47
N ARG A 360 -13.32 11.06 -1.49
CA ARG A 360 -14.76 11.08 -1.21
C ARG A 360 -15.59 11.78 -2.28
N ILE A 361 -15.06 12.82 -2.93
CA ILE A 361 -15.79 13.57 -3.99
C ILE A 361 -15.54 13.00 -5.39
N THR A 362 -14.48 12.21 -5.59
CA THR A 362 -14.16 11.60 -6.88
C THR A 362 -15.29 10.67 -7.34
N GLY A 363 -15.73 10.85 -8.60
CA GLY A 363 -16.83 10.06 -9.17
C GLY A 363 -18.23 10.47 -8.71
N ARG A 364 -18.38 11.48 -7.86
CA ARG A 364 -19.67 12.02 -7.44
C ARG A 364 -20.11 13.20 -8.32
N PHE A 365 -21.41 13.53 -8.28
CA PHE A 365 -21.96 14.66 -9.01
C PHE A 365 -22.06 15.88 -8.10
N ALA A 366 -21.61 17.03 -8.57
CA ALA A 366 -21.72 18.30 -7.85
C ALA A 366 -23.17 18.77 -7.78
N CYS A 367 -23.59 19.35 -6.66
CA CYS A 367 -24.90 19.99 -6.51
C CYS A 367 -24.90 21.43 -6.99
N GLU A 368 -23.77 22.11 -6.87
CA GLU A 368 -23.59 23.54 -7.14
C GLU A 368 -22.38 23.71 -8.08
N ASP A 369 -22.30 24.87 -8.74
CA ASP A 369 -21.14 25.21 -9.54
C ASP A 369 -19.93 25.42 -8.63
N ILE A 370 -18.83 24.74 -8.92
CA ILE A 370 -17.58 24.83 -8.14
C ILE A 370 -16.57 25.64 -8.96
N TYR A 371 -16.13 26.75 -8.40
CA TYR A 371 -15.16 27.66 -9.03
C TYR A 371 -13.79 27.53 -8.38
N SER A 372 -12.73 27.81 -9.14
CA SER A 372 -11.37 28.01 -8.66
C SER A 372 -11.26 29.32 -7.88
N ASP A 373 -10.17 29.52 -7.14
CA ASP A 373 -9.84 30.79 -6.50
C ASP A 373 -9.69 31.94 -7.51
N ASP A 374 -9.36 31.63 -8.75
CA ASP A 374 -9.22 32.59 -9.87
C ASP A 374 -10.58 32.89 -10.56
N GLY A 375 -11.69 32.30 -10.11
CA GLY A 375 -13.02 32.48 -10.68
C GLY A 375 -13.32 31.60 -11.91
N GLU A 376 -12.44 30.70 -12.29
CA GLU A 376 -12.71 29.72 -13.35
C GLU A 376 -13.62 28.60 -12.88
N LEU A 377 -14.55 28.18 -13.72
CA LEU A 377 -15.47 27.09 -13.44
C LEU A 377 -14.75 25.73 -13.54
N ILE A 378 -14.54 25.05 -12.42
CA ILE A 378 -13.95 23.70 -12.36
C ILE A 378 -15.00 22.65 -12.69
N VAL A 379 -16.14 22.69 -12.01
CA VAL A 379 -17.23 21.71 -12.18
C VAL A 379 -18.56 22.44 -12.18
N LYS A 380 -19.38 22.22 -13.20
CA LYS A 380 -20.74 22.72 -13.29
C LYS A 380 -21.68 21.87 -12.44
N ALA A 381 -22.71 22.48 -11.89
CA ALA A 381 -23.79 21.78 -11.18
C ALA A 381 -24.32 20.61 -12.00
N ASN A 382 -24.63 19.51 -11.33
CA ASN A 382 -25.14 18.27 -11.94
C ASN A 382 -24.17 17.57 -12.92
N HIS A 383 -22.87 17.90 -12.85
CA HIS A 383 -21.81 17.21 -13.59
C HIS A 383 -20.91 16.40 -12.66
N MET A 384 -20.30 15.36 -13.23
CA MET A 384 -19.45 14.45 -12.48
C MET A 384 -18.08 15.09 -12.19
N ILE A 385 -17.61 14.90 -10.95
CA ILE A 385 -16.30 15.31 -10.49
C ILE A 385 -15.32 14.19 -10.87
N THR A 386 -14.55 14.37 -11.94
CA THR A 386 -13.50 13.43 -12.35
C THR A 386 -12.28 13.54 -11.42
N PRO A 387 -11.38 12.54 -11.36
CA PRO A 387 -10.17 12.60 -10.51
C PRO A 387 -9.33 13.86 -10.72
N LYS A 388 -9.17 14.31 -11.98
CA LYS A 388 -8.46 15.55 -12.30
C LYS A 388 -9.15 16.79 -11.73
N ARG A 389 -10.48 16.86 -11.85
CA ARG A 389 -11.27 17.97 -11.29
C ARG A 389 -11.30 17.93 -9.76
N ALA A 390 -11.36 16.74 -9.15
CA ALA A 390 -11.28 16.57 -7.70
C ALA A 390 -9.96 17.13 -7.14
N ALA A 391 -8.84 16.86 -7.80
CA ALA A 391 -7.55 17.43 -7.43
C ALA A 391 -7.55 18.96 -7.49
N LEU A 392 -8.12 19.56 -8.55
CA LEU A 392 -8.24 21.02 -8.67
C LEU A 392 -9.15 21.62 -7.58
N VAL A 393 -10.26 20.95 -7.25
CA VAL A 393 -11.15 21.38 -6.17
C VAL A 393 -10.41 21.39 -4.82
N CYS A 394 -9.60 20.37 -4.55
CA CYS A 394 -8.84 20.26 -3.30
C CYS A 394 -7.66 21.24 -3.20
N GLN A 395 -7.21 21.81 -4.33
CA GLN A 395 -6.16 22.85 -4.37
C GLN A 395 -6.68 24.25 -3.98
N ARG A 396 -7.98 24.47 -3.90
CA ARG A 396 -8.55 25.75 -3.44
C ARG A 396 -8.03 26.10 -2.05
N LYS A 397 -7.70 27.36 -1.84
CA LYS A 397 -7.12 27.89 -0.58
C LYS A 397 -7.98 27.53 0.63
N GLU A 398 -9.30 27.72 0.54
CA GLU A 398 -10.24 27.34 1.60
C GLU A 398 -10.15 25.89 2.03
N ILE A 399 -9.91 24.97 1.06
CA ILE A 399 -9.84 23.54 1.30
C ILE A 399 -8.43 23.16 1.75
N ALA A 400 -7.40 23.74 1.14
CA ALA A 400 -6.00 23.46 1.47
C ALA A 400 -5.62 23.90 2.88
N GLU A 401 -6.13 25.05 3.34
CA GLU A 401 -5.88 25.59 4.68
C GLU A 401 -6.69 24.87 5.78
N ASN A 402 -7.88 24.39 5.47
CA ASN A 402 -8.78 23.73 6.42
C ASN A 402 -9.20 22.32 5.98
N ARG A 403 -8.25 21.44 5.66
CA ARG A 403 -8.49 20.07 5.17
C ARG A 403 -9.57 19.31 5.94
N ALA A 404 -9.58 19.42 7.26
CA ALA A 404 -10.52 18.70 8.13
C ALA A 404 -11.96 19.29 8.15
N LYS A 405 -12.14 20.57 7.85
CA LYS A 405 -13.43 21.27 7.99
C LYS A 405 -14.03 21.73 6.67
N ALA A 406 -13.26 21.71 5.60
CA ALA A 406 -13.73 22.11 4.28
C ALA A 406 -14.83 21.20 3.80
N LYS A 407 -15.91 21.77 3.29
CA LYS A 407 -17.11 21.05 2.86
C LYS A 407 -17.39 21.29 1.37
N VAL A 408 -17.76 20.23 0.69
CA VAL A 408 -18.22 20.27 -0.70
C VAL A 408 -19.59 19.62 -0.76
N LYS A 409 -20.55 20.26 -1.44
CA LYS A 409 -21.92 19.75 -1.57
C LYS A 409 -22.03 18.86 -2.81
N ILE A 410 -22.25 17.58 -2.58
CA ILE A 410 -22.35 16.57 -3.63
C ILE A 410 -23.66 15.79 -3.55
N ARG A 411 -24.06 15.19 -4.66
CA ARG A 411 -25.18 14.25 -4.70
C ARG A 411 -24.79 12.93 -4.10
N THR A 412 -25.68 12.38 -3.26
CA THR A 412 -25.47 11.09 -2.59
C THR A 412 -26.73 10.23 -2.67
N ILE A 413 -26.58 8.93 -2.46
CA ILE A 413 -27.71 8.00 -2.39
C ILE A 413 -28.63 8.33 -1.21
N LEU A 414 -28.10 8.89 -0.11
CA LEU A 414 -28.86 9.25 1.09
C LEU A 414 -29.85 10.38 0.85
N THR A 415 -29.59 11.26 -0.12
CA THR A 415 -30.46 12.40 -0.47
C THR A 415 -31.22 12.17 -1.77
N CYS A 416 -31.17 10.96 -2.33
CA CYS A 416 -31.87 10.62 -3.56
C CYS A 416 -33.37 10.72 -3.39
N LYS A 417 -34.08 11.32 -4.38
CA LYS A 417 -35.51 11.53 -4.40
C LYS A 417 -36.27 10.54 -5.30
N SER A 418 -35.60 9.46 -5.73
CA SER A 418 -36.22 8.36 -6.47
C SER A 418 -37.26 7.65 -5.58
N HIS A 419 -38.39 7.25 -6.14
CA HIS A 419 -39.42 6.54 -5.40
C HIS A 419 -39.04 5.11 -5.03
N VAL A 420 -38.28 4.45 -5.90
CA VAL A 420 -37.81 3.07 -5.71
C VAL A 420 -36.37 2.99 -6.18
N GLY A 421 -35.49 2.51 -5.31
CA GLY A 421 -34.06 2.41 -5.59
C GLY A 421 -33.36 3.77 -5.59
N VAL A 422 -32.39 3.96 -6.45
CA VAL A 422 -31.59 5.19 -6.58
C VAL A 422 -31.47 5.61 -8.04
N CYS A 423 -31.18 6.89 -8.29
CA CYS A 423 -30.87 7.35 -9.64
C CYS A 423 -29.36 7.29 -9.92
N ALA A 424 -28.99 7.19 -11.21
CA ALA A 424 -27.59 7.08 -11.63
C ALA A 424 -26.72 8.26 -11.16
N LYS A 425 -27.23 9.48 -11.20
CA LYS A 425 -26.45 10.65 -10.77
C LYS A 425 -26.23 10.71 -9.25
N CYS A 426 -27.19 10.23 -8.43
CA CYS A 426 -27.00 10.13 -6.98
C CYS A 426 -26.07 8.95 -6.60
N TYR A 427 -26.07 7.90 -7.39
CA TYR A 427 -25.12 6.80 -7.23
C TYR A 427 -23.68 7.24 -7.57
N GLY A 428 -23.50 7.97 -8.68
CA GLY A 428 -22.22 8.45 -9.14
C GLY A 428 -21.58 7.55 -10.17
N ALA A 429 -20.26 7.60 -10.28
CA ALA A 429 -19.50 6.77 -11.20
C ALA A 429 -19.57 5.29 -10.82
N ASN A 430 -19.65 4.43 -11.84
CA ASN A 430 -19.40 3.01 -11.66
C ASN A 430 -17.87 2.79 -11.66
N LEU A 431 -17.33 2.45 -10.51
CA LEU A 431 -15.88 2.29 -10.35
C LEU A 431 -15.36 0.94 -10.88
N ALA A 432 -16.26 0.03 -11.22
CA ALA A 432 -15.90 -1.29 -11.75
C ALA A 432 -15.68 -1.31 -13.26
N THR A 433 -16.07 -0.24 -13.98
CA THR A 433 -16.01 -0.14 -15.45
C THR A 433 -15.21 1.05 -15.95
#